data_1c2c5d6253f86303b9ebde71c677c8d8
#
_entry.id   1c2c5d6253f86303b9ebde71c677c8d8
#
_cell.length_a   1.000
_cell.length_b   1.000
_cell.length_c   1.000
_cell.angle_alpha   90.00
_cell.angle_beta   90.00
_cell.angle_gamma   90.00
#
_symmetry.space_group_name_H-M   'P 1'
#
loop_
_entity.id
_entity.type
_entity.pdbx_description
1 polymer ?
#
loop_
_entity_poly.entity_id
_entity_poly.type
_entity_poly.pdbx_seq_one_letter_code
_entity_poly.pdbx_strand_id
1 'polypeptide(L)'
;EKPAAGTIQEVQAMEAAQAKANRFVAVGYQNMYEPLWRKLKERVQSGAIGRLQSVAGYATWPRPDNYYARNNWAGRQRAGDRWVLDSPINNAMAHFVMQTLFAAGDAPERRARPIHVEAELYRAREIENLDTACLRAQTREGVQVYFAGTHCSAHNVGPIIEFRGTEGVVRWTFEGAVLEKEGRQVETFQNLQGKLREAIFDEVIARIRGKNSFICDLDLAKGQTLMINAAQESTPIHSIASSLIERTEANGDQFSIIPGIDDLLETAWRDEKLFSEAGAPWTAPGGAMDVSNYAAFNAPKQA
;
A
#
# COMPACT_ATOMS: atom_id res chain seq x y z
N GLU A 1 -9.75 13.05 0.17
CA GLU A 1 -9.72 11.68 -0.38
C GLU A 1 -8.27 11.20 -0.53
N LYS A 2 -8.10 9.90 -0.80
CA LYS A 2 -6.81 9.26 -1.10
C LYS A 2 -6.82 8.68 -2.54
N PRO A 3 -5.64 8.51 -3.19
CA PRO A 3 -4.33 9.01 -2.78
C PRO A 3 -4.28 10.54 -2.79
N ALA A 4 -3.15 11.13 -2.33
CA ALA A 4 -3.01 12.59 -2.34
C ALA A 4 -3.15 13.16 -3.75
N ALA A 5 -2.47 12.54 -4.73
CA ALA A 5 -2.56 12.86 -6.16
C ALA A 5 -2.08 11.67 -6.98
N GLY A 6 -2.25 11.73 -8.30
CA GLY A 6 -1.75 10.71 -9.24
C GLY A 6 -0.24 10.73 -9.40
N THR A 7 0.39 11.90 -9.25
CA THR A 7 1.82 12.07 -9.46
C THR A 7 2.49 12.87 -8.34
N ILE A 8 3.81 12.64 -8.21
CA ILE A 8 4.62 13.29 -7.18
C ILE A 8 4.67 14.82 -7.37
N GLN A 9 4.73 15.32 -8.60
CA GLN A 9 4.75 16.75 -8.89
C GLN A 9 3.42 17.43 -8.54
N GLU A 10 2.28 16.72 -8.65
CA GLU A 10 1.00 17.26 -8.19
C GLU A 10 0.97 17.39 -6.67
N VAL A 11 1.53 16.41 -5.93
CA VAL A 11 1.66 16.52 -4.47
C VAL A 11 2.56 17.70 -4.10
N GLN A 12 3.69 17.88 -4.80
CA GLN A 12 4.60 19.02 -4.58
C GLN A 12 3.91 20.38 -4.86
N ALA A 13 3.07 20.44 -5.89
CA ALA A 13 2.28 21.63 -6.17
C ALA A 13 1.26 21.93 -5.04
N MET A 14 0.66 20.88 -4.46
CA MET A 14 -0.23 21.02 -3.29
C MET A 14 0.55 21.48 -2.05
N GLU A 15 1.77 20.93 -1.81
CA GLU A 15 2.64 21.37 -0.71
C GLU A 15 2.99 22.87 -0.84
N ALA A 16 3.33 23.32 -2.05
CA ALA A 16 3.62 24.72 -2.32
C ALA A 16 2.39 25.64 -2.11
N ALA A 17 1.23 25.20 -2.55
CA ALA A 17 -0.03 25.94 -2.34
C ALA A 17 -0.42 25.99 -0.85
N GLN A 18 -0.24 24.88 -0.12
CA GLN A 18 -0.45 24.79 1.34
C GLN A 18 0.44 25.81 2.09
N ALA A 19 1.74 25.83 1.76
CA ALA A 19 2.68 26.76 2.38
C ALA A 19 2.30 28.20 2.12
N LYS A 20 1.95 28.56 0.86
CA LYS A 20 1.53 29.90 0.49
C LYS A 20 0.25 30.33 1.19
N ALA A 21 -0.70 29.43 1.36
CA ALA A 21 -2.00 29.72 1.98
C ALA A 21 -1.92 29.73 3.52
N ASN A 22 -0.84 29.26 4.11
CA ASN A 22 -0.70 29.01 5.56
C ASN A 22 -1.89 28.21 6.11
N ARG A 23 -2.17 27.08 5.45
CA ARG A 23 -3.23 26.15 5.81
C ARG A 23 -2.62 24.74 5.88
N PHE A 24 -3.33 23.79 6.48
CA PHE A 24 -2.95 22.38 6.43
C PHE A 24 -3.86 21.62 5.45
N VAL A 25 -3.36 20.52 4.93
CA VAL A 25 -4.10 19.54 4.14
C VAL A 25 -4.13 18.24 4.91
N ALA A 26 -5.32 17.64 5.06
CA ALA A 26 -5.52 16.31 5.63
C ALA A 26 -5.95 15.37 4.52
N VAL A 27 -5.16 14.32 4.29
CA VAL A 27 -5.44 13.31 3.26
C VAL A 27 -6.25 12.16 3.86
N GLY A 28 -7.25 11.65 3.15
CA GLY A 28 -8.25 10.70 3.62
C GLY A 28 -7.76 9.26 3.78
N TYR A 29 -6.54 9.04 4.25
CA TYR A 29 -6.05 7.72 4.67
C TYR A 29 -6.62 7.37 6.05
N GLN A 30 -7.90 7.00 6.08
CA GLN A 30 -8.66 6.82 7.32
C GLN A 30 -7.99 5.90 8.34
N ASN A 31 -7.33 4.83 7.89
CA ASN A 31 -6.65 3.89 8.79
C ASN A 31 -5.48 4.54 9.54
N MET A 32 -4.88 5.62 9.00
CA MET A 32 -3.79 6.35 9.67
C MET A 32 -4.25 7.08 10.93
N TYR A 33 -5.55 7.41 11.01
CA TYR A 33 -6.15 8.08 12.15
C TYR A 33 -6.54 7.11 13.28
N GLU A 34 -6.38 5.80 13.06
CA GLU A 34 -6.50 4.80 14.11
C GLU A 34 -5.36 4.96 15.13
N PRO A 35 -5.64 5.30 16.41
CA PRO A 35 -4.61 5.50 17.43
C PRO A 35 -3.72 4.28 17.64
N LEU A 36 -4.23 3.08 17.32
CA LEU A 36 -3.48 1.84 17.42
C LEU A 36 -2.17 1.90 16.62
N TRP A 37 -2.16 2.48 15.42
CA TRP A 37 -0.96 2.55 14.59
C TRP A 37 0.18 3.33 15.25
N ARG A 38 -0.12 4.45 15.90
CA ARG A 38 0.87 5.21 16.67
C ARG A 38 1.37 4.41 17.87
N LYS A 39 0.45 3.75 18.60
CA LYS A 39 0.79 2.88 19.73
C LYS A 39 1.67 1.70 19.32
N LEU A 40 1.38 1.04 18.19
CA LEU A 40 2.23 -0.03 17.67
C LEU A 40 3.62 0.46 17.31
N LYS A 41 3.74 1.62 16.65
CA LYS A 41 5.04 2.23 16.35
C LYS A 41 5.83 2.55 17.63
N GLU A 42 5.21 3.18 18.61
CA GLU A 42 5.84 3.48 19.90
C GLU A 42 6.35 2.19 20.57
N ARG A 43 5.54 1.12 20.55
CA ARG A 43 5.95 -0.18 21.09
C ARG A 43 7.15 -0.77 20.36
N VAL A 44 7.15 -0.71 19.03
CA VAL A 44 8.27 -1.18 18.21
C VAL A 44 9.51 -0.32 18.44
N GLN A 45 9.39 1.00 18.46
CA GLN A 45 10.51 1.93 18.70
C GLN A 45 11.07 1.81 20.12
N SER A 46 10.27 1.41 21.10
CA SER A 46 10.75 1.10 22.47
C SER A 46 11.50 -0.24 22.58
N GLY A 47 11.72 -0.96 21.46
CA GLY A 47 12.46 -2.22 21.43
C GLY A 47 11.60 -3.45 21.74
N ALA A 48 10.28 -3.37 21.68
CA ALA A 48 9.39 -4.49 21.99
C ALA A 48 9.64 -5.74 21.13
N ILE A 49 10.17 -5.58 19.92
CA ILE A 49 10.52 -6.67 18.99
C ILE A 49 12.00 -6.65 18.59
N GLY A 50 12.85 -6.00 19.41
CA GLY A 50 14.24 -5.75 19.05
C GLY A 50 14.35 -4.67 17.96
N ARG A 51 15.38 -4.74 17.10
CA ARG A 51 15.55 -3.80 15.96
C ARG A 51 14.58 -4.18 14.83
N LEU A 52 13.75 -3.22 14.38
CA LEU A 52 12.88 -3.40 13.22
C LEU A 52 13.72 -3.65 11.96
N GLN A 53 13.43 -4.71 11.23
CA GLN A 53 14.12 -5.13 10.00
C GLN A 53 13.25 -4.86 8.77
N SER A 54 11.98 -5.22 8.84
CA SER A 54 11.05 -5.00 7.75
C SER A 54 9.62 -4.76 8.22
N VAL A 55 8.82 -4.17 7.32
CA VAL A 55 7.36 -4.11 7.42
C VAL A 55 6.78 -4.69 6.15
N ALA A 56 6.08 -5.80 6.28
CA ALA A 56 5.54 -6.54 5.16
C ALA A 56 4.02 -6.65 5.25
N GLY A 57 3.31 -6.35 4.15
CA GLY A 57 1.87 -6.49 4.09
C GLY A 57 1.39 -7.18 2.83
N TYR A 58 0.20 -7.80 2.89
CA TYR A 58 -0.51 -8.27 1.71
C TYR A 58 -2.02 -8.27 1.89
N ALA A 59 -2.72 -8.29 0.76
CA ALA A 59 -4.16 -8.48 0.72
C ALA A 59 -4.60 -9.12 -0.60
N THR A 60 -5.57 -10.02 -0.52
CA THR A 60 -6.28 -10.57 -1.68
C THR A 60 -7.73 -10.14 -1.61
N TRP A 61 -8.15 -9.28 -2.52
CA TRP A 61 -9.51 -8.71 -2.51
C TRP A 61 -10.18 -8.89 -3.87
N PRO A 62 -10.80 -10.06 -4.13
CA PRO A 62 -11.46 -10.32 -5.41
C PRO A 62 -12.39 -9.18 -5.80
N ARG A 63 -12.31 -8.75 -7.06
CA ARG A 63 -13.21 -7.75 -7.62
C ARG A 63 -13.83 -8.29 -8.90
N PRO A 64 -15.14 -8.11 -9.07
CA PRO A 64 -15.82 -8.49 -10.31
C PRO A 64 -15.47 -7.51 -11.45
N ASP A 65 -15.78 -7.87 -12.67
CA ASP A 65 -15.56 -7.03 -13.84
C ASP A 65 -16.36 -5.72 -13.76
N ASN A 66 -17.56 -5.74 -13.17
CA ASN A 66 -18.37 -4.55 -12.91
C ASN A 66 -17.69 -3.50 -12.02
N TYR A 67 -16.75 -3.92 -11.17
CA TYR A 67 -15.95 -2.99 -10.39
C TYR A 67 -15.13 -2.07 -11.30
N TYR A 68 -14.62 -2.58 -12.41
CA TYR A 68 -13.84 -1.80 -13.38
C TYR A 68 -14.72 -1.03 -14.37
N ALA A 69 -15.99 -1.41 -14.52
CA ALA A 69 -16.96 -0.71 -15.35
C ALA A 69 -17.72 0.41 -14.61
N ARG A 70 -17.52 0.58 -13.28
CA ARG A 70 -18.29 1.51 -12.43
C ARG A 70 -18.15 3.00 -12.78
N ASN A 71 -17.09 3.38 -13.47
CA ASN A 71 -16.83 4.76 -13.90
C ASN A 71 -15.78 4.79 -15.04
N ASN A 72 -15.43 5.98 -15.51
CA ASN A 72 -14.55 6.18 -16.66
C ASN A 72 -13.04 6.17 -16.34
N TRP A 73 -12.64 5.98 -15.07
CA TRP A 73 -11.23 5.95 -14.67
C TRP A 73 -10.80 4.64 -13.98
N ALA A 74 -11.75 3.77 -13.60
CA ALA A 74 -11.42 2.50 -12.95
C ALA A 74 -10.57 1.61 -13.85
N GLY A 75 -9.46 1.11 -13.30
CA GLY A 75 -8.50 0.27 -14.04
C GLY A 75 -7.71 1.02 -15.11
N ARG A 76 -7.72 2.36 -15.12
CA ARG A 76 -7.01 3.17 -16.11
C ARG A 76 -5.76 3.82 -15.54
N GLN A 77 -4.82 4.11 -16.42
CA GLN A 77 -3.65 4.93 -16.10
C GLN A 77 -3.99 6.42 -16.15
N ARG A 78 -4.89 6.82 -17.07
CA ARG A 78 -5.32 8.21 -17.26
C ARG A 78 -6.84 8.38 -17.21
N ALA A 79 -7.24 9.58 -16.76
CA ALA A 79 -8.61 10.10 -16.94
C ALA A 79 -8.50 11.46 -17.62
N GLY A 80 -8.78 11.51 -18.91
CA GLY A 80 -8.48 12.66 -19.75
C GLY A 80 -6.96 12.89 -19.81
N ASP A 81 -6.52 14.10 -19.50
CA ASP A 81 -5.11 14.52 -19.48
C ASP A 81 -4.38 14.23 -18.15
N ARG A 82 -5.07 13.72 -17.13
CA ARG A 82 -4.52 13.49 -15.79
C ARG A 82 -4.16 12.04 -15.54
N TRP A 83 -3.05 11.81 -14.87
CA TRP A 83 -2.68 10.50 -14.35
C TRP A 83 -3.55 10.16 -13.14
N VAL A 84 -4.23 9.02 -13.19
CA VAL A 84 -4.99 8.45 -12.06
C VAL A 84 -4.36 7.17 -11.55
N LEU A 85 -3.67 6.43 -12.41
CA LEU A 85 -2.93 5.20 -12.12
C LEU A 85 -3.77 4.23 -11.26
N ASP A 86 -5.09 4.10 -11.56
CA ASP A 86 -6.02 3.32 -10.74
C ASP A 86 -5.65 1.84 -10.77
N SER A 87 -5.44 1.29 -9.58
CA SER A 87 -5.01 -0.09 -9.39
C SER A 87 -5.32 -0.55 -7.96
N PRO A 88 -5.24 -1.85 -7.65
CA PRO A 88 -5.39 -2.32 -6.26
C PRO A 88 -4.53 -1.53 -5.28
N ILE A 89 -3.23 -1.38 -5.58
CA ILE A 89 -2.24 -0.73 -4.71
C ILE A 89 -2.33 0.81 -4.68
N ASN A 90 -3.05 1.43 -5.62
CA ASN A 90 -3.28 2.88 -5.65
C ASN A 90 -4.71 3.29 -5.28
N ASN A 91 -5.62 2.34 -5.13
CA ASN A 91 -7.01 2.60 -4.76
C ASN A 91 -7.43 1.77 -3.54
N ALA A 92 -7.97 0.56 -3.74
CA ALA A 92 -8.57 -0.23 -2.67
C ALA A 92 -7.57 -0.54 -1.53
N MET A 93 -6.34 -0.90 -1.88
CA MET A 93 -5.26 -1.28 -0.96
C MET A 93 -4.24 -0.14 -0.72
N ALA A 94 -4.44 1.05 -1.27
CA ALA A 94 -3.55 2.20 -1.06
C ALA A 94 -3.37 2.54 0.44
N HIS A 95 -4.39 2.31 1.25
CA HIS A 95 -4.31 2.44 2.71
C HIS A 95 -3.19 1.60 3.29
N PHE A 96 -3.04 0.37 2.83
CA PHE A 96 -2.10 -0.62 3.40
C PHE A 96 -0.68 -0.36 2.92
N VAL A 97 -0.49 0.06 1.66
CA VAL A 97 0.81 0.56 1.18
C VAL A 97 1.26 1.76 2.02
N MET A 98 0.33 2.69 2.32
CA MET A 98 0.64 3.84 3.18
C MET A 98 0.97 3.40 4.61
N GLN A 99 0.23 2.42 5.16
CA GLN A 99 0.44 1.91 6.51
C GLN A 99 1.80 1.20 6.65
N THR A 100 2.25 0.42 5.66
CA THR A 100 3.59 -0.20 5.69
C THR A 100 4.70 0.85 5.72
N LEU A 101 4.58 1.91 4.91
CA LEU A 101 5.53 3.02 4.93
C LEU A 101 5.52 3.78 6.27
N PHE A 102 4.34 4.02 6.82
CA PHE A 102 4.21 4.69 8.11
C PHE A 102 4.81 3.84 9.25
N ALA A 103 4.50 2.55 9.26
CA ALA A 103 5.01 1.60 10.24
C ALA A 103 6.53 1.53 10.27
N ALA A 104 7.18 1.61 9.10
CA ALA A 104 8.63 1.57 8.94
C ALA A 104 9.35 2.89 9.27
N GLY A 105 8.62 3.98 9.55
CA GLY A 105 9.21 5.28 9.85
C GLY A 105 9.89 5.34 11.22
N ASP A 106 10.88 6.21 11.34
CA ASP A 106 11.80 6.37 12.49
C ASP A 106 11.23 7.19 13.66
N ALA A 107 10.08 7.82 13.48
CA ALA A 107 9.42 8.61 14.54
C ALA A 107 7.89 8.37 14.54
N PRO A 108 7.19 8.62 15.68
CA PRO A 108 5.77 8.28 15.83
C PRO A 108 4.84 8.79 14.73
N GLU A 109 5.11 9.97 14.19
CA GLU A 109 4.29 10.61 13.16
C GLU A 109 4.99 10.76 11.80
N ARG A 110 6.10 10.04 11.56
CA ARG A 110 6.83 10.03 10.30
C ARG A 110 6.70 8.70 9.58
N ARG A 111 6.69 8.74 8.26
CA ARG A 111 6.85 7.56 7.41
C ARG A 111 8.31 7.28 7.11
N ALA A 112 8.60 6.07 6.68
CA ALA A 112 9.88 5.75 6.05
C ALA A 112 10.01 6.45 4.68
N ARG A 113 11.26 6.67 4.28
CA ARG A 113 11.62 7.33 3.02
C ARG A 113 12.25 6.30 2.08
N PRO A 114 11.50 5.78 1.11
CA PRO A 114 12.07 4.89 0.10
C PRO A 114 13.25 5.55 -0.62
N ILE A 115 14.31 4.78 -0.82
CA ILE A 115 15.49 5.17 -1.60
C ILE A 115 15.69 4.27 -2.81
N HIS A 116 15.15 3.05 -2.76
CA HIS A 116 15.14 2.10 -3.87
C HIS A 116 13.82 1.35 -3.88
N VAL A 117 13.20 1.22 -5.04
CA VAL A 117 11.91 0.53 -5.21
C VAL A 117 12.06 -0.52 -6.29
N GLU A 118 11.60 -1.74 -5.99
CA GLU A 118 11.44 -2.84 -6.92
C GLU A 118 9.96 -3.17 -7.04
N ALA A 119 9.52 -3.52 -8.23
CA ALA A 119 8.12 -3.83 -8.47
C ALA A 119 7.92 -4.87 -9.55
N GLU A 120 6.84 -5.61 -9.45
CA GLU A 120 6.25 -6.41 -10.51
C GLU A 120 4.78 -6.07 -10.64
N LEU A 121 4.33 -5.80 -11.88
CA LEU A 121 3.00 -5.31 -12.21
C LEU A 121 2.36 -6.22 -13.25
N TYR A 122 1.17 -6.75 -12.94
CA TYR A 122 0.46 -7.68 -13.79
C TYR A 122 -1.00 -7.31 -13.96
N ARG A 123 -1.59 -7.79 -15.06
CA ARG A 123 -3.03 -7.74 -15.28
C ARG A 123 -3.54 -9.06 -15.86
N ALA A 124 -4.59 -9.56 -15.27
CA ALA A 124 -5.35 -10.72 -15.74
C ALA A 124 -6.58 -10.30 -16.57
N ARG A 125 -6.99 -9.04 -16.49
CA ARG A 125 -8.15 -8.48 -17.20
C ARG A 125 -7.73 -7.60 -18.37
N GLU A 126 -8.66 -7.38 -19.30
CA GLU A 126 -8.52 -6.38 -20.35
C GLU A 126 -8.75 -4.96 -19.82
N ILE A 127 -7.88 -4.51 -18.93
CA ILE A 127 -7.85 -3.15 -18.39
C ILE A 127 -6.54 -2.46 -18.77
N GLU A 128 -6.50 -1.14 -18.74
CA GLU A 128 -5.30 -0.37 -19.12
C GLU A 128 -4.18 -0.54 -18.06
N ASN A 129 -4.54 -0.49 -16.79
CA ASN A 129 -3.60 -0.60 -15.69
C ASN A 129 -3.53 -2.03 -15.14
N LEU A 130 -2.95 -2.22 -13.98
CA LEU A 130 -2.74 -3.51 -13.32
C LEU A 130 -3.89 -3.90 -12.38
N ASP A 131 -4.03 -5.19 -12.13
CA ASP A 131 -4.93 -5.76 -11.11
C ASP A 131 -4.20 -6.66 -10.09
N THR A 132 -2.89 -6.86 -10.26
CA THR A 132 -2.03 -7.67 -9.41
C THR A 132 -0.64 -7.04 -9.36
N ALA A 133 -0.05 -6.91 -8.17
CA ALA A 133 1.27 -6.33 -8.00
C ALA A 133 1.96 -6.80 -6.72
N CYS A 134 3.29 -6.77 -6.73
CA CYS A 134 4.11 -6.71 -5.53
C CYS A 134 5.13 -5.57 -5.61
N LEU A 135 5.43 -5.00 -4.45
CA LEU A 135 6.33 -3.86 -4.25
C LEU A 135 7.31 -4.21 -3.13
N ARG A 136 8.57 -3.93 -3.33
CA ARG A 136 9.62 -4.00 -2.31
C ARG A 136 10.42 -2.71 -2.33
N ALA A 137 10.68 -2.12 -1.16
CA ALA A 137 11.46 -0.91 -1.09
C ALA A 137 12.49 -0.97 0.05
N GLN A 138 13.70 -0.51 -0.24
CA GLN A 138 14.66 -0.14 0.78
C GLN A 138 14.43 1.30 1.19
N THR A 139 14.53 1.56 2.49
CA THR A 139 14.30 2.90 3.03
C THR A 139 15.56 3.50 3.63
N ARG A 140 15.59 4.83 3.74
CA ARG A 140 16.69 5.56 4.38
C ARG A 140 16.88 5.15 5.84
N GLU A 141 15.81 4.73 6.49
CA GLU A 141 15.77 4.25 7.87
C GLU A 141 16.39 2.86 8.03
N GLY A 142 16.77 2.21 6.92
CA GLY A 142 17.36 0.87 6.90
C GLY A 142 16.33 -0.26 7.12
N VAL A 143 15.04 0.05 7.00
CA VAL A 143 13.93 -0.90 7.11
C VAL A 143 13.43 -1.25 5.71
N GLN A 144 13.27 -2.54 5.41
CA GLN A 144 12.61 -2.96 4.18
C GLN A 144 11.09 -2.82 4.30
N VAL A 145 10.46 -2.33 3.22
CA VAL A 145 9.00 -2.30 3.10
C VAL A 145 8.59 -3.24 1.97
N TYR A 146 7.61 -4.09 2.22
CA TYR A 146 7.04 -4.99 1.23
C TYR A 146 5.51 -4.89 1.21
N PHE A 147 4.91 -4.93 0.03
CA PHE A 147 3.46 -5.07 -0.12
C PHE A 147 3.10 -5.84 -1.38
N ALA A 148 2.22 -6.83 -1.25
CA ALA A 148 1.63 -7.54 -2.37
C ALA A 148 0.10 -7.45 -2.34
N GLY A 149 -0.52 -7.30 -3.52
CA GLY A 149 -1.97 -7.21 -3.60
C GLY A 149 -2.55 -7.62 -4.94
N THR A 150 -3.72 -8.26 -4.91
CA THR A 150 -4.43 -8.70 -6.11
C THR A 150 -5.95 -8.51 -6.00
N HIS A 151 -6.58 -8.23 -7.14
CA HIS A 151 -8.03 -8.32 -7.31
C HIS A 151 -8.45 -9.62 -8.04
N CYS A 152 -7.50 -10.54 -8.28
CA CYS A 152 -7.67 -11.75 -9.08
C CYS A 152 -7.49 -13.04 -8.27
N SER A 153 -7.89 -13.03 -7.01
CA SER A 153 -7.85 -14.16 -6.08
C SER A 153 -9.20 -14.88 -6.00
N ALA A 154 -9.16 -16.12 -5.52
CA ALA A 154 -10.37 -16.87 -5.19
C ALA A 154 -10.93 -16.45 -3.83
N HIS A 155 -10.06 -16.05 -2.89
CA HIS A 155 -10.44 -15.75 -1.52
C HIS A 155 -10.18 -14.28 -1.18
N ASN A 156 -10.95 -13.77 -0.23
CA ASN A 156 -10.78 -12.45 0.35
C ASN A 156 -9.94 -12.59 1.64
N VAL A 157 -8.67 -12.26 1.59
CA VAL A 157 -7.73 -12.36 2.71
C VAL A 157 -7.11 -11.02 3.04
N GLY A 158 -6.93 -10.74 4.33
CA GLY A 158 -6.28 -9.54 4.81
C GLY A 158 -7.12 -8.26 4.73
N PRO A 159 -6.49 -7.09 4.91
CA PRO A 159 -5.03 -6.90 4.96
C PRO A 159 -4.38 -7.56 6.17
N ILE A 160 -3.18 -8.08 5.97
CA ILE A 160 -2.29 -8.49 7.05
C ILE A 160 -1.03 -7.64 6.90
N ILE A 161 -0.59 -7.00 7.99
CA ILE A 161 0.66 -6.22 8.02
C ILE A 161 1.48 -6.67 9.23
N GLU A 162 2.73 -7.00 8.98
CA GLU A 162 3.69 -7.38 10.02
C GLU A 162 4.82 -6.38 10.13
N PHE A 163 5.17 -6.04 11.37
CA PHE A 163 6.42 -5.40 11.75
C PHE A 163 7.35 -6.54 12.20
N ARG A 164 8.42 -6.78 11.47
CA ARG A 164 9.35 -7.90 11.71
C ARG A 164 10.65 -7.36 12.32
N GLY A 165 10.87 -7.71 13.56
CA GLY A 165 12.06 -7.33 14.31
C GLY A 165 13.01 -8.49 14.55
N THR A 166 14.17 -8.19 15.16
CA THR A 166 15.19 -9.21 15.48
C THR A 166 14.78 -10.15 16.62
N GLU A 167 13.77 -9.80 17.42
CA GLU A 167 13.36 -10.54 18.61
C GLU A 167 11.86 -10.86 18.65
N GLY A 168 11.10 -10.44 17.63
CA GLY A 168 9.66 -10.68 17.61
C GLY A 168 8.97 -10.03 16.42
N VAL A 169 7.66 -10.21 16.37
CA VAL A 169 6.79 -9.72 15.29
C VAL A 169 5.56 -9.05 15.90
N VAL A 170 5.11 -7.94 15.32
CA VAL A 170 3.77 -7.41 15.54
C VAL A 170 2.97 -7.67 14.28
N ARG A 171 1.88 -8.44 14.39
CA ARG A 171 0.94 -8.68 13.28
C ARG A 171 -0.33 -7.89 13.49
N TRP A 172 -0.69 -7.08 12.52
CA TRP A 172 -1.93 -6.30 12.50
C TRP A 172 -2.90 -6.82 11.44
N THR A 173 -4.19 -6.83 11.79
CA THR A 173 -5.34 -7.07 10.90
C THR A 173 -6.47 -6.09 11.23
N PHE A 174 -7.60 -6.17 10.55
CA PHE A 174 -8.80 -5.40 10.94
C PHE A 174 -9.37 -5.76 12.31
N GLU A 175 -9.01 -6.89 12.88
CA GLU A 175 -9.47 -7.33 14.20
C GLU A 175 -8.64 -6.74 15.35
N GLY A 176 -7.43 -6.26 15.05
CA GLY A 176 -6.49 -5.72 16.02
C GLY A 176 -5.05 -6.07 15.68
N ALA A 177 -4.20 -6.09 16.72
CA ALA A 177 -2.82 -6.51 16.55
C ALA A 177 -2.35 -7.44 17.67
N VAL A 178 -1.40 -8.30 17.34
CA VAL A 178 -0.77 -9.23 18.28
C VAL A 178 0.74 -9.05 18.21
N LEU A 179 1.39 -8.93 19.36
CA LEU A 179 2.84 -8.97 19.49
C LEU A 179 3.25 -10.38 19.91
N GLU A 180 4.16 -10.98 19.15
CA GLU A 180 4.70 -12.30 19.38
C GLU A 180 6.22 -12.24 19.56
N LYS A 181 6.74 -13.01 20.55
CA LYS A 181 8.17 -13.26 20.75
C LYS A 181 8.38 -14.77 20.91
N GLU A 182 9.44 -15.31 20.30
CA GLU A 182 9.77 -16.74 20.40
C GLU A 182 8.56 -17.66 20.09
N GLY A 183 7.71 -17.25 19.13
CA GLY A 183 6.50 -17.99 18.76
C GLY A 183 5.37 -17.95 19.81
N ARG A 184 5.47 -17.08 20.82
CA ARG A 184 4.44 -16.92 21.86
C ARG A 184 3.82 -15.52 21.80
N GLN A 185 2.50 -15.47 21.90
CA GLN A 185 1.78 -14.21 22.05
C GLN A 185 2.13 -13.56 23.39
N VAL A 186 2.56 -12.30 23.34
CA VAL A 186 2.98 -11.50 24.51
C VAL A 186 1.98 -10.40 24.83
N GLU A 187 1.41 -9.74 23.80
CA GLU A 187 0.51 -8.62 23.95
C GLU A 187 -0.53 -8.59 22.83
N THR A 188 -1.75 -8.17 23.16
CA THR A 188 -2.84 -7.98 22.18
C THR A 188 -3.33 -6.54 22.23
N PHE A 189 -3.64 -6.00 21.06
CA PHE A 189 -4.14 -4.64 20.88
C PHE A 189 -5.45 -4.68 20.10
N GLN A 190 -6.40 -3.84 20.48
CA GLN A 190 -7.69 -3.75 19.82
C GLN A 190 -7.81 -2.49 18.97
N ASN A 191 -8.46 -2.60 17.81
CA ASN A 191 -8.83 -1.47 16.96
C ASN A 191 -10.01 -0.68 17.55
N LEU A 192 -10.20 0.55 17.09
CA LEU A 192 -11.34 1.43 17.43
C LEU A 192 -12.69 0.95 16.87
N GLN A 193 -12.77 -0.16 16.23
CA GLN A 193 -13.98 -0.79 15.68
C GLN A 193 -15.01 0.20 15.11
N GLY A 194 -14.95 0.43 13.79
CA GLY A 194 -16.00 1.12 13.05
C GLY A 194 -16.01 2.66 13.13
N LYS A 195 -15.18 3.28 13.98
CA LYS A 195 -15.14 4.73 14.20
C LYS A 195 -14.03 5.48 13.46
N LEU A 196 -13.41 4.87 12.46
CA LEU A 196 -12.27 5.47 11.75
C LEU A 196 -12.62 6.78 11.03
N ARG A 197 -13.84 6.90 10.49
CA ARG A 197 -14.28 8.14 9.84
C ARG A 197 -14.51 9.26 10.84
N GLU A 198 -15.04 8.93 12.00
CA GLU A 198 -15.22 9.90 13.10
C GLU A 198 -13.85 10.37 13.59
N ALA A 199 -12.87 9.47 13.75
CA ALA A 199 -11.52 9.81 14.17
C ALA A 199 -10.84 10.83 13.24
N ILE A 200 -11.06 10.77 11.92
CA ILE A 200 -10.57 11.80 10.98
C ILE A 200 -11.15 13.17 11.34
N PHE A 201 -12.47 13.25 11.51
CA PHE A 201 -13.13 14.52 11.80
C PHE A 201 -12.71 15.08 13.14
N ASP A 202 -12.56 14.23 14.17
CA ASP A 202 -12.12 14.64 15.49
C ASP A 202 -10.71 15.24 15.47
N GLU A 203 -9.76 14.61 14.80
CA GLU A 203 -8.39 15.11 14.65
C GLU A 203 -8.33 16.39 13.82
N VAL A 204 -9.07 16.45 12.70
CA VAL A 204 -9.13 17.65 11.84
C VAL A 204 -9.77 18.83 12.60
N ILE A 205 -10.89 18.61 13.31
CA ILE A 205 -11.54 19.65 14.11
C ILE A 205 -10.64 20.10 15.26
N ALA A 206 -9.94 19.17 15.92
CA ALA A 206 -8.98 19.50 16.96
C ALA A 206 -7.86 20.40 16.41
N ARG A 207 -7.32 20.09 15.23
CA ARG A 207 -6.29 20.90 14.54
C ARG A 207 -6.81 22.29 14.19
N ILE A 208 -8.03 22.41 13.67
CA ILE A 208 -8.67 23.71 13.37
C ILE A 208 -8.81 24.55 14.64
N ARG A 209 -9.09 23.93 15.78
CA ARG A 209 -9.19 24.56 17.09
C ARG A 209 -7.82 24.86 17.75
N GLY A 210 -6.72 24.70 17.04
CA GLY A 210 -5.36 24.96 17.54
C GLY A 210 -4.82 23.92 18.50
N LYS A 211 -5.45 22.75 18.62
CA LYS A 211 -4.92 21.64 19.42
C LYS A 211 -3.85 20.88 18.64
N ASN A 212 -2.87 20.33 19.35
CA ASN A 212 -1.97 19.34 18.75
C ASN A 212 -2.75 18.07 18.47
N SER A 213 -2.85 17.68 17.19
CA SER A 213 -3.59 16.50 16.74
C SER A 213 -2.89 15.86 15.55
N PHE A 214 -3.08 14.57 15.35
CA PHE A 214 -2.52 13.85 14.22
C PHE A 214 -3.22 14.27 12.91
N ILE A 215 -2.43 14.54 11.89
CA ILE A 215 -2.93 14.75 10.53
C ILE A 215 -2.09 13.91 9.58
N CYS A 216 -2.74 13.06 8.79
CA CYS A 216 -2.09 12.47 7.64
C CYS A 216 -1.95 13.57 6.58
N ASP A 217 -0.85 14.29 6.66
CA ASP A 217 -0.52 15.45 5.82
C ASP A 217 0.02 15.04 4.44
N LEU A 218 0.37 16.03 3.62
CA LEU A 218 0.90 15.78 2.28
C LEU A 218 2.25 15.08 2.31
N ASP A 219 3.14 15.35 3.30
CA ASP A 219 4.43 14.66 3.39
C ASP A 219 4.25 13.18 3.73
N LEU A 220 3.33 12.85 4.64
CA LEU A 220 2.99 11.46 4.92
C LEU A 220 2.41 10.77 3.65
N ALA A 221 1.37 11.37 3.06
CA ALA A 221 0.67 10.79 1.91
C ALA A 221 1.54 10.67 0.65
N LYS A 222 2.49 11.58 0.47
CA LYS A 222 3.47 11.61 -0.63
C LYS A 222 4.26 10.31 -0.77
N GLY A 223 4.52 9.61 0.35
CA GLY A 223 5.25 8.34 0.32
C GLY A 223 4.55 7.27 -0.50
N GLN A 224 3.24 7.14 -0.39
CA GLN A 224 2.46 6.20 -1.18
C GLN A 224 2.46 6.59 -2.66
N THR A 225 2.24 7.87 -2.99
CA THR A 225 2.30 8.35 -4.39
C THR A 225 3.68 8.07 -5.00
N LEU A 226 4.78 8.29 -4.26
CA LEU A 226 6.14 7.98 -4.72
C LEU A 226 6.31 6.49 -5.03
N MET A 227 5.85 5.60 -4.15
CA MET A 227 5.93 4.16 -4.37
C MET A 227 5.22 3.73 -5.66
N ILE A 228 4.01 4.24 -5.89
CA ILE A 228 3.24 3.91 -7.10
C ILE A 228 3.90 4.48 -8.36
N ASN A 229 4.35 5.72 -8.31
CA ASN A 229 5.03 6.33 -9.46
C ASN A 229 6.31 5.55 -9.81
N ALA A 230 7.14 5.25 -8.81
CA ALA A 230 8.35 4.45 -9.02
C ALA A 230 8.04 3.06 -9.59
N ALA A 231 7.04 2.38 -9.07
CA ALA A 231 6.62 1.08 -9.58
C ALA A 231 6.22 1.14 -11.06
N GLN A 232 5.39 2.11 -11.43
CA GLN A 232 4.92 2.30 -12.82
C GLN A 232 6.05 2.68 -13.79
N GLU A 233 7.08 3.37 -13.33
CA GLU A 233 8.24 3.73 -14.16
C GLU A 233 9.33 2.64 -14.20
N SER A 234 9.42 1.80 -13.17
CA SER A 234 10.47 0.78 -13.06
C SER A 234 10.22 -0.45 -13.96
N THR A 235 8.97 -0.86 -14.11
CA THR A 235 8.59 -2.09 -14.81
C THR A 235 7.33 -1.90 -15.67
N PRO A 236 7.24 -2.55 -16.84
CA PRO A 236 6.00 -2.57 -17.60
C PRO A 236 4.92 -3.40 -16.89
N ILE A 237 3.67 -3.19 -17.29
CA ILE A 237 2.56 -4.04 -16.85
C ILE A 237 2.49 -5.26 -17.77
N HIS A 238 2.74 -6.44 -17.21
CA HIS A 238 2.70 -7.70 -17.94
C HIS A 238 1.28 -8.27 -17.98
N SER A 239 0.76 -8.58 -19.17
CA SER A 239 -0.51 -9.29 -19.31
C SER A 239 -0.30 -10.78 -19.04
N ILE A 240 -1.11 -11.37 -18.15
CA ILE A 240 -1.13 -12.80 -17.92
C ILE A 240 -1.94 -13.45 -19.07
N ALA A 241 -1.41 -14.52 -19.66
CA ALA A 241 -2.09 -15.21 -20.76
C ALA A 241 -3.48 -15.69 -20.33
N SER A 242 -4.49 -15.48 -21.18
CA SER A 242 -5.88 -15.84 -20.87
C SER A 242 -6.07 -17.32 -20.57
N SER A 243 -5.22 -18.19 -21.12
CA SER A 243 -5.20 -19.63 -20.82
C SER A 243 -4.79 -19.97 -19.39
N LEU A 244 -4.22 -19.02 -18.65
CA LEU A 244 -3.81 -19.15 -17.25
C LEU A 244 -4.78 -18.46 -16.29
N ILE A 245 -5.94 -18.01 -16.78
CA ILE A 245 -6.92 -17.27 -15.99
C ILE A 245 -8.22 -18.06 -15.98
N GLU A 246 -8.71 -18.35 -14.81
CA GLU A 246 -10.05 -18.92 -14.63
C GLU A 246 -11.10 -17.82 -14.60
N ARG A 247 -12.19 -18.04 -15.33
CA ARG A 247 -13.37 -17.16 -15.33
C ARG A 247 -14.47 -17.83 -14.52
N THR A 248 -14.94 -17.16 -13.47
CA THR A 248 -16.00 -17.66 -12.59
C THR A 248 -17.13 -16.63 -12.50
N GLU A 249 -18.33 -17.12 -12.25
CA GLU A 249 -19.50 -16.27 -12.02
C GLU A 249 -19.97 -16.43 -10.58
N ALA A 250 -20.22 -15.31 -9.91
CA ALA A 250 -20.83 -15.28 -8.59
C ALA A 250 -21.77 -14.07 -8.46
N ASN A 251 -23.00 -14.30 -7.99
CA ASN A 251 -24.02 -13.27 -7.81
C ASN A 251 -24.32 -12.42 -9.08
N GLY A 252 -24.21 -13.02 -10.27
CA GLY A 252 -24.43 -12.34 -11.54
C GLY A 252 -23.24 -11.51 -12.04
N ASP A 253 -22.12 -11.56 -11.35
CA ASP A 253 -20.87 -10.87 -11.72
C ASP A 253 -19.81 -11.88 -12.17
N GLN A 254 -18.98 -11.46 -13.13
CA GLN A 254 -17.83 -12.23 -13.63
C GLN A 254 -16.56 -11.86 -12.86
N PHE A 255 -15.77 -12.89 -12.51
CA PHE A 255 -14.48 -12.73 -11.85
C PHE A 255 -13.36 -13.36 -12.69
N SER A 256 -12.20 -12.75 -12.66
CA SER A 256 -10.96 -13.34 -13.17
C SER A 256 -10.12 -13.81 -11.99
N ILE A 257 -9.75 -15.08 -12.00
CA ILE A 257 -8.93 -15.70 -10.95
C ILE A 257 -7.63 -16.19 -11.58
N ILE A 258 -6.51 -15.87 -10.96
CA ILE A 258 -5.21 -16.45 -11.29
C ILE A 258 -5.04 -17.68 -10.38
N PRO A 259 -5.06 -18.92 -10.91
CA PRO A 259 -4.94 -20.12 -10.09
C PRO A 259 -3.66 -20.11 -9.24
N GLY A 260 -3.80 -20.42 -7.95
CA GLY A 260 -2.69 -20.45 -7.01
C GLY A 260 -2.18 -19.08 -6.53
N ILE A 261 -2.83 -17.98 -6.90
CA ILE A 261 -2.40 -16.62 -6.51
C ILE A 261 -2.47 -16.37 -5.01
N ASP A 262 -3.44 -16.98 -4.32
CA ASP A 262 -3.61 -16.83 -2.87
C ASP A 262 -2.36 -17.37 -2.13
N ASP A 263 -1.94 -18.59 -2.45
CA ASP A 263 -0.74 -19.23 -1.87
C ASP A 263 0.55 -18.50 -2.29
N LEU A 264 0.61 -18.03 -3.53
CA LEU A 264 1.75 -17.27 -4.04
C LEU A 264 1.93 -15.96 -3.26
N LEU A 265 0.85 -15.18 -3.06
CA LEU A 265 0.93 -13.93 -2.32
C LEU A 265 1.36 -14.17 -0.87
N GLU A 266 0.81 -15.19 -0.21
CA GLU A 266 1.21 -15.52 1.16
C GLU A 266 2.67 -15.93 1.25
N THR A 267 3.16 -16.76 0.32
CA THR A 267 4.56 -17.19 0.27
C THR A 267 5.49 -16.01 -0.04
N ALA A 268 5.16 -15.21 -1.05
CA ALA A 268 5.93 -14.04 -1.44
C ALA A 268 5.99 -13.00 -0.30
N TRP A 269 4.88 -12.77 0.41
CA TRP A 269 4.83 -11.90 1.57
C TRP A 269 5.65 -12.43 2.75
N ARG A 270 5.56 -13.74 3.03
CA ARG A 270 6.33 -14.37 4.13
C ARG A 270 7.82 -14.20 3.92
N ASP A 271 8.29 -14.44 2.70
CA ASP A 271 9.70 -14.41 2.32
C ASP A 271 10.15 -13.02 1.81
N GLU A 272 9.24 -12.05 1.69
CA GLU A 272 9.46 -10.71 1.10
C GLU A 272 10.05 -10.77 -0.32
N LYS A 273 9.62 -11.76 -1.10
CA LYS A 273 10.05 -12.01 -2.48
C LYS A 273 9.12 -11.35 -3.49
N LEU A 274 9.67 -10.96 -4.63
CA LEU A 274 8.86 -10.67 -5.81
C LEU A 274 8.24 -11.97 -6.34
N PHE A 275 7.16 -11.90 -7.12
CA PHE A 275 6.47 -13.11 -7.61
C PHE A 275 7.36 -13.98 -8.50
N SER A 276 8.25 -13.38 -9.32
CA SER A 276 9.23 -14.11 -10.10
C SER A 276 10.26 -14.83 -9.25
N GLU A 277 10.67 -14.23 -8.14
CA GLU A 277 11.57 -14.85 -7.17
C GLU A 277 10.88 -15.98 -6.38
N ALA A 278 9.55 -15.93 -6.25
CA ALA A 278 8.74 -16.99 -5.67
C ALA A 278 8.40 -18.11 -6.65
N GLY A 279 8.80 -17.99 -7.93
CA GLY A 279 8.76 -19.05 -8.92
C GLY A 279 7.42 -19.23 -9.65
N ALA A 280 6.56 -18.21 -9.67
CA ALA A 280 5.33 -18.28 -10.44
C ALA A 280 5.59 -18.30 -11.95
N PRO A 281 5.01 -19.25 -12.73
CA PRO A 281 5.41 -19.51 -14.12
C PRO A 281 4.97 -18.42 -15.12
N TRP A 282 4.05 -17.54 -14.71
CA TRP A 282 3.52 -16.46 -15.54
C TRP A 282 4.22 -15.11 -15.31
N THR A 283 5.24 -15.09 -14.45
CA THR A 283 5.92 -13.86 -14.06
C THR A 283 7.08 -13.50 -15.00
N ALA A 284 7.42 -12.23 -14.99
CA ALA A 284 8.63 -11.68 -15.61
C ALA A 284 9.49 -11.02 -14.53
N PRO A 285 10.81 -10.91 -14.74
CA PRO A 285 11.68 -10.22 -13.78
C PRO A 285 11.19 -8.81 -13.47
N GLY A 286 11.20 -8.46 -12.20
CA GLY A 286 10.78 -7.14 -11.73
C GLY A 286 11.68 -6.01 -12.24
N GLY A 287 11.15 -4.81 -12.24
CA GLY A 287 11.92 -3.60 -12.46
C GLY A 287 12.35 -2.95 -11.14
N ALA A 288 13.43 -2.20 -11.21
CA ALA A 288 13.98 -1.50 -10.05
C ALA A 288 14.30 -0.04 -10.38
N MET A 289 14.20 0.85 -9.39
CA MET A 289 14.49 2.28 -9.54
C MET A 289 15.07 2.87 -8.26
N ASP A 290 16.13 3.67 -8.39
CA ASP A 290 16.60 4.57 -7.33
C ASP A 290 15.65 5.77 -7.24
N VAL A 291 15.10 6.00 -6.07
CA VAL A 291 14.14 7.08 -5.81
C VAL A 291 14.65 8.09 -4.79
N SER A 292 15.93 8.04 -4.44
CA SER A 292 16.55 8.94 -3.46
C SER A 292 16.35 10.43 -3.78
N ASN A 293 16.28 10.76 -5.07
CA ASN A 293 16.09 12.10 -5.59
C ASN A 293 14.89 12.20 -6.55
N TYR A 294 13.88 11.35 -6.35
CA TYR A 294 12.72 11.28 -7.25
C TYR A 294 11.89 12.56 -7.18
N ALA A 295 11.83 13.28 -8.28
CA ALA A 295 11.21 14.61 -8.35
C ALA A 295 9.97 14.69 -9.23
N ALA A 296 9.84 13.84 -10.24
CA ALA A 296 8.73 13.87 -11.18
C ALA A 296 8.43 12.49 -11.76
N PHE A 297 7.18 12.20 -11.92
CA PHE A 297 6.66 11.06 -12.68
C PHE A 297 6.53 11.46 -14.16
N ASN A 298 7.12 10.69 -15.05
CA ASN A 298 7.07 10.96 -16.49
C ASN A 298 5.95 10.16 -17.16
N ALA A 299 6.05 8.84 -17.15
CA ALA A 299 5.04 7.93 -17.69
C ALA A 299 5.28 6.50 -17.20
N PRO A 300 4.25 5.63 -17.21
CA PRO A 300 4.45 4.20 -17.04
C PRO A 300 5.42 3.64 -18.05
N LYS A 301 6.24 2.68 -17.61
CA LYS A 301 7.16 1.97 -18.49
C LYS A 301 6.38 1.18 -19.53
N GLN A 302 6.79 1.30 -20.78
CA GLN A 302 6.21 0.52 -21.87
C GLN A 302 6.83 -0.88 -21.91
N ALA A 303 6.05 -1.87 -22.38
CA ALA A 303 6.47 -3.26 -22.54
C ALA A 303 7.47 -3.43 -23.70
#